data_4593fb373ea3986d1b59837ac77f0599
#
_entry.id   4593fb373ea3986d1b59837ac77f0599
#
_cell.length_a   1.000
_cell.length_b   1.000
_cell.length_c   1.000
_cell.angle_alpha   90.00
_cell.angle_beta   90.00
_cell.angle_gamma   90.00
#
_symmetry.space_group_name_H-M   'P 1'
#
loop_
_entity.id
_entity.type
_entity.pdbx_description
1 polymer ?
#
loop_
_entity_poly.entity_id
_entity_poly.type
_entity_poly.pdbx_seq_one_letter_code
_entity_poly.pdbx_strand_id
1 'polypeptide(L)'
;MAINPEYYVVEKDGPVVIWKFNNPPQNLMNLQTIAELTELVEEFEADPDLRAAILTSNLPDVFIQHFDVATILDWSAMTPEELAANRELQQAVAPEPRGLGRLRRKPIIAAISGQTAGGGCETTLMCEFRFMSRTASLGCPEVNVGILPGGGGTQRMTRLLGMSKAMEMLLLGRVVDADEAERIELVHKAFDYEELMPAAIAFAKEIALRPPMAIGHIMECIYEGSQMPLSEGLALEGKLFFELTQSEDAKAAMAAYVEGGQNVEAVAEELGIRE
;
A
#
# COMPACT_ATOMS: atom_id res chain seq x y z
N MET A 1 2.79 -19.10 13.45
CA MET A 1 3.54 -18.50 14.59
C MET A 1 3.74 -17.05 14.23
N ALA A 2 3.48 -16.12 15.15
CA ALA A 2 3.75 -14.70 14.87
C ALA A 2 5.25 -14.54 14.59
N ILE A 3 5.60 -13.89 13.49
CA ILE A 3 7.01 -13.56 13.21
C ILE A 3 7.52 -12.58 14.27
N ASN A 4 8.82 -12.64 14.53
CA ASN A 4 9.50 -11.67 15.38
C ASN A 4 10.41 -10.83 14.47
N PRO A 5 9.87 -9.74 13.88
CA PRO A 5 10.56 -9.00 12.85
C PRO A 5 11.82 -8.31 13.40
N GLU A 6 12.86 -8.27 12.57
CA GLU A 6 14.11 -7.55 12.85
C GLU A 6 14.04 -6.09 12.38
N TYR A 7 13.40 -5.88 11.21
CA TYR A 7 13.36 -4.59 10.52
C TYR A 7 12.05 -3.84 10.68
N TYR A 8 11.09 -4.37 11.44
CA TYR A 8 9.81 -3.73 11.68
C TYR A 8 9.42 -3.81 13.15
N VAL A 9 9.00 -2.69 13.71
CA VAL A 9 8.29 -2.69 14.98
C VAL A 9 6.80 -2.85 14.70
N VAL A 10 6.18 -3.86 15.27
CA VAL A 10 4.77 -4.19 15.04
C VAL A 10 3.94 -3.81 16.25
N GLU A 11 2.92 -2.99 16.05
CA GLU A 11 1.94 -2.59 17.05
C GLU A 11 0.53 -2.95 16.57
N LYS A 12 -0.41 -3.16 17.50
CA LYS A 12 -1.83 -3.39 17.19
C LYS A 12 -2.69 -2.38 17.95
N ASP A 13 -3.69 -1.82 17.26
CA ASP A 13 -4.71 -0.94 17.85
C ASP A 13 -6.09 -1.43 17.39
N GLY A 14 -6.66 -2.36 18.17
CA GLY A 14 -7.88 -3.05 17.80
C GLY A 14 -7.72 -3.83 16.49
N PRO A 15 -8.56 -3.55 15.47
CA PRO A 15 -8.52 -4.24 14.18
C PRO A 15 -7.42 -3.71 13.23
N VAL A 16 -6.59 -2.78 13.69
CA VAL A 16 -5.53 -2.14 12.91
C VAL A 16 -4.16 -2.63 13.37
N VAL A 17 -3.33 -3.09 12.42
CA VAL A 17 -1.91 -3.36 12.67
C VAL A 17 -1.07 -2.21 12.13
N ILE A 18 -0.03 -1.82 12.85
CA ILE A 18 0.90 -0.76 12.49
C ILE A 18 2.29 -1.35 12.37
N TRP A 19 2.87 -1.26 11.18
CA TRP A 19 4.24 -1.67 10.88
C TRP A 19 5.11 -0.43 10.79
N LYS A 20 6.07 -0.30 11.70
CA LYS A 20 7.03 0.80 11.70
C LYS A 20 8.37 0.29 11.18
N PHE A 21 8.72 0.66 9.96
CA PHE A 21 10.01 0.30 9.37
C PHE A 21 11.16 0.85 10.21
N ASN A 22 12.15 0.02 10.50
CA ASN A 22 13.22 0.32 11.45
C ASN A 22 14.53 -0.31 11.03
N ASN A 23 15.24 0.33 10.11
CA ASN A 23 16.58 -0.07 9.65
C ASN A 23 17.58 1.10 9.76
N PRO A 24 17.96 1.48 11.02
CA PRO A 24 18.87 2.61 11.23
C PRO A 24 20.28 2.35 10.65
N PRO A 25 21.06 3.42 10.34
CA PRO A 25 20.69 4.81 10.60
C PRO A 25 19.86 5.48 9.49
N GLN A 26 19.81 4.92 8.29
CA GLN A 26 19.27 5.58 7.09
C GLN A 26 17.89 5.05 6.66
N ASN A 27 17.39 4.01 7.27
CA ASN A 27 16.15 3.34 6.83
C ASN A 27 16.20 2.91 5.35
N LEU A 28 17.29 2.28 4.93
CA LEU A 28 17.43 1.71 3.59
C LEU A 28 16.66 0.41 3.48
N MET A 29 16.00 0.20 2.34
CA MET A 29 15.47 -1.12 1.98
C MET A 29 16.57 -2.02 1.43
N ASN A 30 16.42 -3.32 1.68
CA ASN A 30 17.21 -4.40 1.08
C ASN A 30 16.31 -5.64 0.89
N LEU A 31 16.86 -6.74 0.39
CA LEU A 31 16.09 -7.96 0.14
C LEU A 31 15.50 -8.55 1.42
N GLN A 32 16.20 -8.47 2.56
CA GLN A 32 15.73 -8.98 3.85
C GLN A 32 14.54 -8.16 4.36
N THR A 33 14.59 -6.84 4.28
CA THR A 33 13.47 -5.98 4.69
C THR A 33 12.23 -6.21 3.83
N ILE A 34 12.40 -6.51 2.52
CA ILE A 34 11.30 -6.85 1.61
C ILE A 34 10.72 -8.22 1.96
N ALA A 35 11.57 -9.21 2.24
CA ALA A 35 11.13 -10.54 2.63
C ALA A 35 10.30 -10.49 3.91
N GLU A 36 10.78 -9.76 4.93
CA GLU A 36 10.08 -9.62 6.20
C GLU A 36 8.74 -8.87 6.05
N LEU A 37 8.69 -7.80 5.24
CA LEU A 37 7.43 -7.13 4.92
C LEU A 37 6.45 -8.07 4.20
N THR A 38 6.95 -8.96 3.35
CA THR A 38 6.13 -9.96 2.67
C THR A 38 5.48 -10.90 3.69
N GLU A 39 6.25 -11.41 4.65
CA GLU A 39 5.74 -12.26 5.72
C GLU A 39 4.71 -11.53 6.61
N LEU A 40 4.98 -10.26 6.96
CA LEU A 40 4.03 -9.42 7.72
C LEU A 40 2.70 -9.25 6.97
N VAL A 41 2.74 -9.04 5.66
CA VAL A 41 1.53 -8.93 4.83
C VAL A 41 0.78 -10.27 4.77
N GLU A 42 1.48 -11.40 4.69
CA GLU A 42 0.86 -12.73 4.69
C GLU A 42 0.19 -13.05 6.03
N GLU A 43 0.83 -12.73 7.15
CA GLU A 43 0.21 -12.86 8.48
C GLU A 43 -1.02 -11.95 8.63
N PHE A 44 -0.93 -10.71 8.17
CA PHE A 44 -2.04 -9.76 8.19
C PHE A 44 -3.25 -10.26 7.40
N GLU A 45 -3.03 -10.75 6.19
CA GLU A 45 -4.12 -11.29 5.36
C GLU A 45 -4.77 -12.53 6.01
N ALA A 46 -3.99 -13.37 6.70
CA ALA A 46 -4.47 -14.57 7.36
C ALA A 46 -5.19 -14.32 8.70
N ASP A 47 -4.90 -13.22 9.39
CA ASP A 47 -5.46 -12.89 10.72
C ASP A 47 -6.90 -12.34 10.58
N PRO A 48 -7.96 -13.07 10.98
CA PRO A 48 -9.35 -12.62 10.81
C PRO A 48 -9.72 -11.40 11.68
N ASP A 49 -8.95 -11.11 12.72
CA ASP A 49 -9.22 -9.99 13.64
C ASP A 49 -8.65 -8.67 13.09
N LEU A 50 -7.73 -8.72 12.15
CA LEU A 50 -7.14 -7.56 11.51
C LEU A 50 -7.91 -7.16 10.25
N ARG A 51 -8.15 -5.87 10.08
CA ARG A 51 -9.00 -5.29 9.03
C ARG A 51 -8.28 -4.28 8.14
N ALA A 52 -7.29 -3.58 8.68
CA ALA A 52 -6.47 -2.63 7.97
C ALA A 52 -5.05 -2.63 8.54
N ALA A 53 -4.07 -2.24 7.72
CA ALA A 53 -2.70 -2.04 8.16
C ALA A 53 -2.24 -0.61 7.89
N ILE A 54 -1.30 -0.13 8.70
CA ILE A 54 -0.59 1.13 8.48
C ILE A 54 0.89 0.81 8.39
N LEU A 55 1.52 1.24 7.30
CA LEU A 55 2.96 1.21 7.14
C LEU A 55 3.52 2.60 7.39
N THR A 56 4.43 2.72 8.34
CA THR A 56 5.10 3.98 8.70
C THR A 56 6.57 3.73 9.06
N SER A 57 7.25 4.70 9.65
CA SER A 57 8.64 4.60 10.10
C SER A 57 8.76 4.69 11.62
N ASN A 58 9.75 4.00 12.17
CA ASN A 58 10.18 4.15 13.55
C ASN A 58 11.26 5.23 13.73
N LEU A 59 11.83 5.71 12.63
CA LEU A 59 12.83 6.77 12.66
C LEU A 59 12.18 8.13 12.34
N PRO A 60 12.59 9.21 13.03
CA PRO A 60 12.15 10.55 12.70
C PRO A 60 12.72 10.99 11.34
N ASP A 61 12.02 11.90 10.65
CA ASP A 61 12.43 12.60 9.44
C ASP A 61 12.72 11.72 8.20
N VAL A 62 12.66 10.40 8.33
CA VAL A 62 12.80 9.46 7.22
C VAL A 62 11.76 8.36 7.30
N PHE A 63 11.05 8.09 6.18
CA PHE A 63 10.14 6.95 6.11
C PHE A 63 10.88 5.71 5.61
N ILE A 64 11.09 5.58 4.32
CA ILE A 64 12.00 4.61 3.68
C ILE A 64 12.87 5.42 2.72
N GLN A 65 14.14 5.58 3.03
CA GLN A 65 15.00 6.49 2.26
C GLN A 65 15.07 6.10 0.80
N HIS A 66 15.48 4.87 0.51
CA HIS A 66 15.46 4.22 -0.81
C HIS A 66 15.91 2.76 -0.65
N PHE A 67 15.92 1.99 -1.75
CA PHE A 67 16.58 0.69 -1.78
C PHE A 67 18.10 0.88 -1.77
N ASP A 68 18.84 0.02 -1.06
CA ASP A 68 20.28 0.11 -0.95
C ASP A 68 20.97 -0.02 -2.31
N VAL A 69 21.52 1.09 -2.79
CA VAL A 69 22.19 1.19 -4.09
C VAL A 69 23.48 0.37 -4.13
N ALA A 70 24.15 0.15 -2.98
CA ALA A 70 25.33 -0.72 -2.93
C ALA A 70 24.96 -2.15 -3.34
N THR A 71 23.82 -2.66 -2.88
CA THR A 71 23.29 -3.96 -3.32
C THR A 71 23.06 -4.02 -4.84
N ILE A 72 22.52 -2.94 -5.43
CA ILE A 72 22.31 -2.88 -6.90
C ILE A 72 23.67 -2.85 -7.65
N LEU A 73 24.63 -2.15 -7.10
CA LEU A 73 25.98 -2.10 -7.66
C LEU A 73 26.65 -3.48 -7.64
N ASP A 74 26.49 -4.23 -6.56
CA ASP A 74 26.98 -5.62 -6.47
C ASP A 74 26.32 -6.51 -7.54
N TRP A 75 25.02 -6.37 -7.79
CA TRP A 75 24.34 -7.09 -8.88
C TRP A 75 24.89 -6.74 -10.24
N SER A 76 25.29 -5.48 -10.47
CA SER A 76 25.86 -5.05 -11.74
C SER A 76 27.22 -5.70 -12.07
N ALA A 77 27.90 -6.24 -11.08
CA ALA A 77 29.15 -6.99 -11.23
C ALA A 77 28.95 -8.49 -11.49
N MET A 78 27.72 -9.03 -11.34
CA MET A 78 27.39 -10.41 -11.56
C MET A 78 27.26 -10.75 -13.05
N THR A 79 27.63 -11.96 -13.42
CA THR A 79 27.35 -12.50 -14.75
C THR A 79 25.83 -12.78 -14.92
N PRO A 80 25.33 -12.87 -16.15
CA PRO A 80 23.93 -13.27 -16.39
C PRO A 80 23.55 -14.61 -15.73
N GLU A 81 24.47 -15.57 -15.69
CA GLU A 81 24.30 -16.88 -15.07
C GLU A 81 24.17 -16.75 -13.55
N GLU A 82 25.01 -15.93 -12.92
CA GLU A 82 24.94 -15.66 -11.47
C GLU A 82 23.65 -14.92 -11.10
N LEU A 83 23.24 -13.92 -11.88
CA LEU A 83 21.98 -13.22 -11.71
C LEU A 83 20.78 -14.19 -11.80
N ALA A 84 20.78 -15.07 -12.80
CA ALA A 84 19.71 -16.06 -12.99
C ALA A 84 19.68 -17.11 -11.87
N ALA A 85 20.82 -17.44 -11.27
CA ALA A 85 20.94 -18.40 -10.16
C ALA A 85 20.61 -17.76 -8.79
N ASN A 86 20.60 -16.45 -8.68
CA ASN A 86 20.32 -15.74 -7.41
C ASN A 86 18.83 -15.78 -7.09
N ARG A 87 18.44 -16.74 -6.24
CA ARG A 87 17.02 -16.98 -5.90
C ARG A 87 16.37 -15.81 -5.18
N GLU A 88 17.08 -15.11 -4.30
CA GLU A 88 16.55 -13.96 -3.58
C GLU A 88 16.23 -12.81 -4.53
N LEU A 89 17.17 -12.52 -5.44
CA LEU A 89 16.96 -11.52 -6.47
C LEU A 89 15.80 -11.92 -7.41
N GLN A 90 15.75 -13.17 -7.85
CA GLN A 90 14.67 -13.67 -8.71
C GLN A 90 13.30 -13.57 -8.01
N GLN A 91 13.25 -13.77 -6.70
CA GLN A 91 12.02 -13.61 -5.93
C GLN A 91 11.61 -12.13 -5.78
N ALA A 92 12.58 -11.23 -5.59
CA ALA A 92 12.32 -9.80 -5.46
C ALA A 92 11.82 -9.15 -6.76
N VAL A 93 12.32 -9.63 -7.92
CA VAL A 93 11.95 -9.13 -9.25
C VAL A 93 10.96 -10.03 -9.99
N ALA A 94 10.37 -11.02 -9.31
CA ALA A 94 9.42 -11.95 -9.91
C ALA A 94 8.24 -11.22 -10.57
N PRO A 95 7.79 -11.68 -11.75
CA PRO A 95 6.64 -11.07 -12.42
C PRO A 95 5.33 -11.26 -11.63
N GLU A 96 5.26 -12.30 -10.80
CA GLU A 96 4.14 -12.51 -9.89
C GLU A 96 4.32 -11.62 -8.64
N PRO A 97 3.41 -10.68 -8.39
CA PRO A 97 3.49 -9.80 -7.24
C PRO A 97 3.45 -10.59 -5.92
N ARG A 98 4.32 -10.24 -4.98
CA ARG A 98 4.37 -10.81 -3.62
C ARG A 98 4.22 -9.71 -2.57
N GLY A 99 3.91 -10.06 -1.35
CA GLY A 99 3.75 -9.12 -0.26
C GLY A 99 2.83 -7.95 -0.64
N LEU A 100 3.31 -6.73 -0.52
CA LEU A 100 2.55 -5.53 -0.89
C LEU A 100 2.16 -5.48 -2.38
N GLY A 101 2.91 -6.12 -3.26
CA GLY A 101 2.65 -6.09 -4.70
C GLY A 101 1.51 -7.00 -5.16
N ARG A 102 1.08 -7.99 -4.37
CA ARG A 102 0.02 -8.95 -4.74
C ARG A 102 -1.37 -8.39 -4.49
N LEU A 103 -2.37 -9.01 -5.11
CA LEU A 103 -3.77 -8.80 -4.75
C LEU A 103 -3.99 -9.09 -3.27
N ARG A 104 -4.55 -8.11 -2.57
CA ARG A 104 -4.95 -8.21 -1.17
C ARG A 104 -6.44 -8.00 -1.02
N ARG A 105 -6.97 -8.47 0.10
CA ARG A 105 -8.36 -8.27 0.48
C ARG A 105 -8.54 -7.29 1.64
N LYS A 106 -7.43 -6.81 2.19
CA LYS A 106 -7.40 -5.86 3.29
C LYS A 106 -6.50 -4.66 2.94
N PRO A 107 -6.95 -3.43 3.14
CA PRO A 107 -6.20 -2.25 2.73
C PRO A 107 -5.02 -1.95 3.65
N ILE A 108 -3.98 -1.37 3.04
CA ILE A 108 -2.79 -0.86 3.71
C ILE A 108 -2.68 0.64 3.42
N ILE A 109 -2.44 1.42 4.47
CA ILE A 109 -2.24 2.87 4.42
C ILE A 109 -0.75 3.15 4.61
N ALA A 110 -0.11 3.81 3.66
CA ALA A 110 1.22 4.38 3.88
C ALA A 110 1.07 5.72 4.61
N ALA A 111 1.58 5.79 5.84
CA ALA A 111 1.70 7.04 6.61
C ALA A 111 3.15 7.53 6.49
N ILE A 112 3.40 8.34 5.47
CA ILE A 112 4.72 8.80 5.04
C ILE A 112 5.21 9.91 5.98
N SER A 113 5.99 9.54 7.00
CA SER A 113 6.40 10.42 8.09
C SER A 113 7.61 11.29 7.77
N GLY A 114 8.37 10.98 6.71
CA GLY A 114 9.62 11.68 6.39
C GLY A 114 10.08 11.45 4.96
N GLN A 115 11.36 11.71 4.71
CA GLN A 115 11.98 11.57 3.38
C GLN A 115 11.77 10.16 2.82
N THR A 116 11.40 10.09 1.53
CA THR A 116 11.06 8.83 0.86
C THR A 116 11.40 8.94 -0.62
N ALA A 117 12.27 8.08 -1.10
CA ALA A 117 12.68 8.11 -2.50
C ALA A 117 12.82 6.69 -3.08
N GLY A 118 12.84 6.57 -4.39
CA GLY A 118 13.09 5.32 -5.09
C GLY A 118 12.24 4.16 -4.62
N GLY A 119 12.86 3.06 -4.20
CA GLY A 119 12.16 1.88 -3.66
C GLY A 119 11.20 2.18 -2.51
N GLY A 120 11.49 3.22 -1.71
CA GLY A 120 10.56 3.70 -0.68
C GLY A 120 9.29 4.30 -1.30
N CYS A 121 9.43 5.14 -2.32
CA CYS A 121 8.29 5.67 -3.07
C CYS A 121 7.50 4.52 -3.73
N GLU A 122 8.18 3.57 -4.37
CA GLU A 122 7.55 2.40 -5.00
C GLU A 122 6.75 1.57 -4.00
N THR A 123 7.26 1.43 -2.77
CA THR A 123 6.54 0.77 -1.65
C THR A 123 5.25 1.49 -1.32
N THR A 124 5.25 2.83 -1.26
CA THR A 124 4.02 3.60 -1.01
C THR A 124 3.00 3.46 -2.13
N LEU A 125 3.45 3.34 -3.39
CA LEU A 125 2.59 3.11 -4.55
C LEU A 125 1.95 1.71 -4.57
N MET A 126 2.40 0.79 -3.74
CA MET A 126 1.77 -0.51 -3.53
C MET A 126 0.69 -0.49 -2.43
N CYS A 127 0.60 0.59 -1.65
CA CYS A 127 -0.45 0.77 -0.65
C CYS A 127 -1.70 1.38 -1.28
N GLU A 128 -2.88 1.05 -0.75
CA GLU A 128 -4.16 1.58 -1.25
C GLU A 128 -4.28 3.07 -0.97
N PHE A 129 -3.83 3.50 0.20
CA PHE A 129 -3.88 4.91 0.62
C PHE A 129 -2.49 5.43 0.98
N ARG A 130 -2.24 6.70 0.71
CA ARG A 130 -0.99 7.41 1.03
C ARG A 130 -1.33 8.71 1.72
N PHE A 131 -0.96 8.80 2.99
CA PHE A 131 -1.00 10.02 3.79
C PHE A 131 0.43 10.48 4.01
N MET A 132 0.69 11.76 3.98
CA MET A 132 2.05 12.29 4.00
C MET A 132 2.19 13.43 4.99
N SER A 133 3.29 13.44 5.75
CA SER A 133 3.65 14.59 6.58
C SER A 133 4.05 15.78 5.71
N ARG A 134 3.68 17.00 6.09
CA ARG A 134 4.14 18.22 5.41
C ARG A 134 5.65 18.43 5.45
N THR A 135 6.33 17.74 6.36
CA THR A 135 7.81 17.73 6.44
C THR A 135 8.47 16.67 5.56
N ALA A 136 7.69 15.79 4.94
CA ALA A 136 8.17 14.69 4.12
C ALA A 136 8.42 15.09 2.66
N SER A 137 9.10 14.22 1.94
CA SER A 137 9.32 14.32 0.49
C SER A 137 9.15 12.95 -0.17
N LEU A 138 8.69 12.92 -1.44
CA LEU A 138 8.34 11.69 -2.14
C LEU A 138 8.71 11.76 -3.64
N GLY A 139 9.34 10.71 -4.17
CA GLY A 139 9.63 10.61 -5.60
C GLY A 139 10.51 9.43 -5.97
N CYS A 140 10.77 9.29 -7.28
CA CYS A 140 11.60 8.24 -7.86
C CYS A 140 12.78 8.86 -8.64
N PRO A 141 13.91 9.17 -7.97
CA PRO A 141 15.05 9.87 -8.58
C PRO A 141 16.07 8.94 -9.27
N GLU A 142 15.76 7.70 -9.52
CA GLU A 142 16.66 6.64 -10.03
C GLU A 142 17.39 7.04 -11.32
N VAL A 143 16.78 7.84 -12.19
CA VAL A 143 17.39 8.33 -13.42
C VAL A 143 18.68 9.12 -13.17
N ASN A 144 18.81 9.75 -12.00
CA ASN A 144 20.02 10.52 -11.64
C ASN A 144 21.25 9.63 -11.40
N VAL A 145 21.05 8.34 -11.17
CA VAL A 145 22.11 7.33 -11.03
C VAL A 145 22.14 6.33 -12.19
N GLY A 146 21.43 6.65 -13.29
CA GLY A 146 21.48 5.88 -14.54
C GLY A 146 20.67 4.60 -14.56
N ILE A 147 19.71 4.42 -13.63
CA ILE A 147 18.79 3.29 -13.59
C ILE A 147 17.35 3.78 -13.65
N LEU A 148 16.40 2.87 -13.74
CA LEU A 148 14.97 3.14 -13.66
C LEU A 148 14.40 2.62 -12.33
N PRO A 149 13.22 3.09 -11.88
CA PRO A 149 12.49 2.51 -10.76
C PRO A 149 12.15 1.04 -11.02
N GLY A 150 12.84 0.12 -10.33
CA GLY A 150 12.75 -1.33 -10.57
C GLY A 150 11.65 -2.06 -9.78
N GLY A 151 11.10 -1.42 -8.75
CA GLY A 151 10.03 -1.96 -7.89
C GLY A 151 8.61 -1.67 -8.39
N GLY A 152 8.46 -1.19 -9.63
CA GLY A 152 7.18 -0.94 -10.29
C GLY A 152 6.76 0.53 -10.36
N GLY A 153 7.66 1.46 -10.03
CA GLY A 153 7.39 2.90 -10.05
C GLY A 153 6.92 3.40 -11.42
N THR A 154 7.56 2.95 -12.50
CA THR A 154 7.14 3.30 -13.86
C THR A 154 5.71 2.89 -14.16
N GLN A 155 5.27 1.73 -13.68
CA GLN A 155 3.96 1.18 -13.97
C GLN A 155 2.86 1.76 -13.08
N ARG A 156 3.12 1.82 -11.77
CA ARG A 156 2.12 2.29 -10.80
C ARG A 156 1.94 3.81 -10.87
N MET A 157 3.04 4.58 -10.99
CA MET A 157 2.94 6.03 -11.10
C MET A 157 2.22 6.44 -12.39
N THR A 158 2.46 5.75 -13.51
CA THR A 158 1.74 6.02 -14.77
C THR A 158 0.25 5.74 -14.66
N ARG A 159 -0.16 4.68 -13.96
CA ARG A 159 -1.58 4.36 -13.73
C ARG A 159 -2.25 5.35 -12.77
N LEU A 160 -1.50 5.86 -11.82
CA LEU A 160 -2.00 6.79 -10.81
C LEU A 160 -2.11 8.22 -11.37
N LEU A 161 -1.05 8.74 -11.98
CA LEU A 161 -0.94 10.16 -12.39
C LEU A 161 -1.20 10.40 -13.88
N GLY A 162 -1.34 9.32 -14.65
CA GLY A 162 -1.35 9.41 -16.11
C GLY A 162 0.07 9.58 -16.69
N MET A 163 0.20 9.27 -17.99
CA MET A 163 1.48 9.18 -18.70
C MET A 163 2.31 10.48 -18.63
N SER A 164 1.67 11.62 -18.87
CA SER A 164 2.38 12.91 -18.96
C SER A 164 3.04 13.29 -17.63
N LYS A 165 2.30 13.20 -16.53
CA LYS A 165 2.84 13.55 -15.20
C LYS A 165 3.86 12.52 -14.73
N ALA A 166 3.63 11.24 -14.97
CA ALA A 166 4.59 10.19 -14.65
C ALA A 166 5.91 10.39 -15.41
N MET A 167 5.89 10.72 -16.71
CA MET A 167 7.10 11.04 -17.46
C MET A 167 7.84 12.24 -16.87
N GLU A 168 7.14 13.30 -16.51
CA GLU A 168 7.76 14.48 -15.88
C GLU A 168 8.48 14.07 -14.57
N MET A 169 7.81 13.32 -13.70
CA MET A 169 8.37 12.88 -12.42
C MET A 169 9.58 11.97 -12.63
N LEU A 170 9.46 10.96 -13.49
CA LEU A 170 10.46 9.91 -13.64
C LEU A 170 11.67 10.32 -14.50
N LEU A 171 11.44 11.01 -15.64
CA LEU A 171 12.54 11.40 -16.52
C LEU A 171 13.38 12.53 -15.95
N LEU A 172 12.82 13.36 -15.08
CA LEU A 172 13.53 14.41 -14.38
C LEU A 172 14.00 13.99 -12.97
N GLY A 173 13.68 12.77 -12.54
CA GLY A 173 14.00 12.27 -11.19
C GLY A 173 13.49 13.19 -10.08
N ARG A 174 12.26 13.70 -10.25
CA ARG A 174 11.69 14.65 -9.30
C ARG A 174 11.36 13.98 -7.98
N VAL A 175 11.73 14.66 -6.90
CA VAL A 175 11.26 14.43 -5.54
C VAL A 175 10.47 15.67 -5.15
N VAL A 176 9.22 15.50 -4.76
CA VAL A 176 8.29 16.60 -4.46
C VAL A 176 7.99 16.66 -2.97
N ASP A 177 7.63 17.85 -2.48
CA ASP A 177 7.12 18.07 -1.15
C ASP A 177 5.65 17.58 -1.03
N ALA A 178 5.12 17.66 0.17
CA ALA A 178 3.78 17.16 0.47
C ALA A 178 2.66 17.94 -0.22
N ASP A 179 2.81 19.25 -0.37
CA ASP A 179 1.80 20.11 -1.00
C ASP A 179 1.72 19.82 -2.52
N GLU A 180 2.87 19.63 -3.18
CA GLU A 180 2.89 19.22 -4.58
C GLU A 180 2.42 17.77 -4.74
N ALA A 181 2.81 16.86 -3.84
CA ALA A 181 2.36 15.46 -3.89
C ALA A 181 0.83 15.33 -3.76
N GLU A 182 0.20 16.12 -2.87
CA GLU A 182 -1.26 16.19 -2.75
C GLU A 182 -1.89 16.83 -3.98
N ARG A 183 -1.33 17.94 -4.47
CA ARG A 183 -1.83 18.66 -5.64
C ARG A 183 -1.87 17.80 -6.91
N ILE A 184 -0.88 16.94 -7.10
CA ILE A 184 -0.81 16.02 -8.26
C ILE A 184 -1.46 14.66 -8.01
N GLU A 185 -2.10 14.47 -6.85
CA GLU A 185 -2.75 13.23 -6.44
C GLU A 185 -1.80 12.03 -6.28
N LEU A 186 -0.49 12.29 -6.09
CA LEU A 186 0.49 11.27 -5.76
C LEU A 186 0.23 10.72 -4.34
N VAL A 187 -0.28 11.57 -3.44
CA VAL A 187 -0.80 11.20 -2.12
C VAL A 187 -2.25 11.69 -1.97
N HIS A 188 -3.00 11.03 -1.09
CA HIS A 188 -4.41 11.37 -0.85
C HIS A 188 -4.54 12.65 -0.03
N LYS A 189 -3.66 12.85 0.96
CA LYS A 189 -3.69 14.03 1.81
C LYS A 189 -2.37 14.24 2.54
N ALA A 190 -2.02 15.52 2.73
CA ALA A 190 -0.91 15.97 3.57
C ALA A 190 -1.44 16.46 4.94
N PHE A 191 -0.68 16.16 5.99
CA PHE A 191 -1.00 16.49 7.38
C PHE A 191 0.21 17.13 8.05
N ASP A 192 0.00 17.90 9.11
CA ASP A 192 1.08 18.22 10.02
C ASP A 192 1.61 16.94 10.67
N TYR A 193 2.90 16.92 11.01
CA TYR A 193 3.57 15.68 11.45
C TYR A 193 2.85 14.98 12.60
N GLU A 194 2.40 15.76 13.59
CA GLU A 194 1.71 15.27 14.77
C GLU A 194 0.31 14.74 14.46
N GLU A 195 -0.30 15.18 13.37
CA GLU A 195 -1.65 14.77 12.95
C GLU A 195 -1.64 13.53 12.04
N LEU A 196 -0.51 13.21 11.41
CA LEU A 196 -0.40 12.14 10.41
C LEU A 196 -0.86 10.78 10.96
N MET A 197 -0.28 10.33 12.06
CA MET A 197 -0.62 9.02 12.63
C MET A 197 -2.02 8.97 13.23
N PRO A 198 -2.49 9.98 13.99
CA PRO A 198 -3.88 10.04 14.41
C PRO A 198 -4.87 9.95 13.24
N ALA A 199 -4.63 10.69 12.14
CA ALA A 199 -5.48 10.65 10.95
C ALA A 199 -5.45 9.28 10.26
N ALA A 200 -4.28 8.66 10.11
CA ALA A 200 -4.14 7.33 9.52
C ALA A 200 -4.86 6.25 10.33
N ILE A 201 -4.74 6.30 11.66
CA ILE A 201 -5.41 5.35 12.57
C ILE A 201 -6.94 5.55 12.52
N ALA A 202 -7.42 6.78 12.56
CA ALA A 202 -8.85 7.07 12.46
C ALA A 202 -9.44 6.55 11.15
N PHE A 203 -8.76 6.81 10.03
CA PHE A 203 -9.18 6.34 8.71
C PHE A 203 -9.14 4.80 8.60
N ALA A 204 -8.09 4.15 9.13
CA ALA A 204 -8.00 2.69 9.16
C ALA A 204 -9.14 2.06 9.98
N LYS A 205 -9.46 2.65 11.14
CA LYS A 205 -10.58 2.22 11.99
C LYS A 205 -11.92 2.44 11.30
N GLU A 206 -12.11 3.54 10.58
CA GLU A 206 -13.32 3.78 9.79
C GLU A 206 -13.52 2.71 8.71
N ILE A 207 -12.47 2.33 7.99
CA ILE A 207 -12.55 1.22 7.03
C ILE A 207 -12.87 -0.11 7.74
N ALA A 208 -12.27 -0.34 8.90
CA ALA A 208 -12.45 -1.57 9.67
C ALA A 208 -13.89 -1.81 10.13
N LEU A 209 -14.73 -0.77 10.18
CA LEU A 209 -16.16 -0.88 10.47
C LEU A 209 -16.97 -1.45 9.28
N ARG A 210 -16.42 -1.48 8.08
CA ARG A 210 -17.12 -1.99 6.89
C ARG A 210 -17.07 -3.52 6.82
N PRO A 211 -18.06 -4.19 6.20
CA PRO A 211 -18.07 -5.63 6.00
C PRO A 211 -16.80 -6.09 5.25
N PRO A 212 -16.02 -7.03 5.81
CA PRO A 212 -14.72 -7.41 5.25
C PRO A 212 -14.79 -8.02 3.87
N MET A 213 -15.82 -8.84 3.62
CA MET A 213 -16.00 -9.48 2.33
C MET A 213 -16.28 -8.43 1.23
N ALA A 214 -17.05 -7.39 1.55
CA ALA A 214 -17.33 -6.30 0.62
C ALA A 214 -16.05 -5.51 0.29
N ILE A 215 -15.23 -5.16 1.31
CA ILE A 215 -13.93 -4.52 1.10
C ILE A 215 -13.05 -5.38 0.18
N GLY A 216 -12.91 -6.67 0.49
CA GLY A 216 -12.06 -7.58 -0.29
C GLY A 216 -12.51 -7.71 -1.74
N HIS A 217 -13.81 -7.81 -2.00
CA HIS A 217 -14.36 -7.93 -3.35
C HIS A 217 -14.26 -6.61 -4.15
N ILE A 218 -14.44 -5.45 -3.50
CA ILE A 218 -14.19 -4.14 -4.12
C ILE A 218 -12.73 -4.03 -4.55
N MET A 219 -11.80 -4.40 -3.67
CA MET A 219 -10.37 -4.39 -3.99
C MET A 219 -10.05 -5.34 -5.15
N GLU A 220 -10.60 -6.55 -5.15
CA GLU A 220 -10.45 -7.54 -6.24
C GLU A 220 -10.98 -6.98 -7.58
N CYS A 221 -12.18 -6.39 -7.60
CA CYS A 221 -12.73 -5.74 -8.80
C CYS A 221 -11.82 -4.62 -9.31
N ILE A 222 -11.26 -3.79 -8.44
CA ILE A 222 -10.39 -2.69 -8.83
C ILE A 222 -9.06 -3.22 -9.36
N TYR A 223 -8.40 -4.14 -8.65
CA TYR A 223 -7.08 -4.65 -9.03
C TYR A 223 -7.14 -5.52 -10.29
N GLU A 224 -7.97 -6.54 -10.29
CA GLU A 224 -8.06 -7.48 -11.41
C GLU A 224 -8.83 -6.88 -12.58
N GLY A 225 -9.99 -6.26 -12.31
CA GLY A 225 -10.84 -5.67 -13.35
C GLY A 225 -10.14 -4.56 -14.14
N SER A 226 -9.26 -3.77 -13.50
CA SER A 226 -8.48 -2.74 -14.19
C SER A 226 -7.40 -3.28 -15.14
N GLN A 227 -7.07 -4.56 -15.07
CA GLN A 227 -6.13 -5.24 -15.97
C GLN A 227 -6.83 -5.95 -17.15
N MET A 228 -8.16 -6.00 -17.15
CA MET A 228 -8.99 -6.72 -18.13
C MET A 228 -9.64 -5.75 -19.11
N PRO A 229 -10.12 -6.23 -20.29
CA PRO A 229 -11.10 -5.51 -21.07
C PRO A 229 -12.33 -5.18 -20.23
N LEU A 230 -12.95 -4.00 -20.43
CA LEU A 230 -14.08 -3.53 -19.63
C LEU A 230 -15.20 -4.58 -19.48
N SER A 231 -15.51 -5.31 -20.56
CA SER A 231 -16.56 -6.35 -20.54
C SER A 231 -16.24 -7.51 -19.59
N GLU A 232 -14.95 -7.87 -19.47
CA GLU A 232 -14.49 -8.92 -18.55
C GLU A 232 -14.48 -8.43 -17.10
N GLY A 233 -14.02 -7.17 -16.88
CA GLY A 233 -14.08 -6.52 -15.58
C GLY A 233 -15.51 -6.40 -15.04
N LEU A 234 -16.47 -6.01 -15.90
CA LEU A 234 -17.91 -5.97 -15.56
C LEU A 234 -18.49 -7.39 -15.26
N ALA A 235 -18.01 -8.41 -15.95
CA ALA A 235 -18.40 -9.78 -15.65
C ALA A 235 -17.87 -10.26 -14.29
N LEU A 236 -16.62 -9.92 -13.96
CA LEU A 236 -16.03 -10.17 -12.63
C LEU A 236 -16.84 -9.45 -11.53
N GLU A 237 -17.12 -8.16 -11.71
CA GLU A 237 -17.91 -7.35 -10.78
C GLU A 237 -19.28 -7.98 -10.55
N GLY A 238 -20.01 -8.35 -11.61
CA GLY A 238 -21.30 -9.03 -11.51
C GLY A 238 -21.22 -10.34 -10.74
N LYS A 239 -20.20 -11.16 -10.98
CA LYS A 239 -19.97 -12.41 -10.24
C LYS A 239 -19.79 -12.14 -8.75
N LEU A 240 -18.87 -11.27 -8.39
CA LEU A 240 -18.54 -10.96 -6.99
C LEU A 240 -19.70 -10.25 -6.27
N PHE A 241 -20.47 -9.40 -6.98
CA PHE A 241 -21.68 -8.81 -6.45
C PHE A 241 -22.72 -9.88 -6.05
N PHE A 242 -23.00 -10.85 -6.91
CA PHE A 242 -23.93 -11.93 -6.57
C PHE A 242 -23.40 -12.81 -5.44
N GLU A 243 -22.10 -13.06 -5.36
CA GLU A 243 -21.47 -13.76 -4.24
C GLU A 243 -21.71 -13.02 -2.92
N LEU A 244 -21.50 -11.69 -2.90
CA LEU A 244 -21.78 -10.85 -1.73
C LEU A 244 -23.24 -10.91 -1.29
N THR A 245 -24.21 -10.87 -2.22
CA THR A 245 -25.64 -10.91 -1.87
C THR A 245 -26.05 -12.20 -1.15
N GLN A 246 -25.24 -13.24 -1.23
CA GLN A 246 -25.50 -14.51 -0.54
C GLN A 246 -24.83 -14.58 0.85
N SER A 247 -23.94 -13.63 1.19
CA SER A 247 -23.30 -13.59 2.51
C SER A 247 -24.28 -13.16 3.60
N GLU A 248 -24.11 -13.71 4.80
CA GLU A 248 -25.00 -13.39 5.93
C GLU A 248 -24.86 -11.91 6.33
N ASP A 249 -23.62 -11.36 6.32
CA ASP A 249 -23.35 -9.95 6.64
C ASP A 249 -24.09 -9.01 5.66
N ALA A 250 -24.03 -9.30 4.35
CA ALA A 250 -24.69 -8.47 3.36
C ALA A 250 -26.23 -8.57 3.47
N LYS A 251 -26.77 -9.77 3.74
CA LYS A 251 -28.22 -9.97 3.95
C LYS A 251 -28.69 -9.18 5.17
N ALA A 252 -27.96 -9.24 6.29
CA ALA A 252 -28.31 -8.50 7.49
C ALA A 252 -28.25 -6.98 7.24
N ALA A 253 -27.18 -6.48 6.63
CA ALA A 253 -27.04 -5.07 6.32
C ALA A 253 -28.10 -4.55 5.33
N MET A 254 -28.44 -5.33 4.30
CA MET A 254 -29.52 -4.97 3.36
C MET A 254 -30.89 -5.00 4.04
N ALA A 255 -31.17 -5.96 4.93
CA ALA A 255 -32.42 -6.01 5.67
C ALA A 255 -32.57 -4.77 6.56
N ALA A 256 -31.55 -4.43 7.36
CA ALA A 256 -31.54 -3.23 8.17
C ALA A 256 -31.74 -1.95 7.33
N TYR A 257 -31.13 -1.86 6.18
CA TYR A 257 -31.31 -0.74 5.24
C TYR A 257 -32.76 -0.63 4.74
N VAL A 258 -33.40 -1.72 4.41
CA VAL A 258 -34.80 -1.75 3.97
C VAL A 258 -35.75 -1.40 5.11
N GLU A 259 -35.54 -1.97 6.29
CA GLU A 259 -36.32 -1.70 7.50
C GLU A 259 -36.19 -0.24 7.98
N GLY A 260 -34.99 0.34 7.85
CA GLY A 260 -34.72 1.76 8.11
C GLY A 260 -35.25 2.73 7.03
N GLY A 261 -36.14 2.26 6.15
CA GLY A 261 -36.77 3.09 5.11
C GLY A 261 -35.84 3.46 3.96
N GLN A 262 -34.83 2.62 3.68
CA GLN A 262 -33.78 2.81 2.68
C GLN A 262 -32.94 4.08 2.93
N ASN A 263 -32.72 4.40 4.19
CA ASN A 263 -31.89 5.51 4.60
C ASN A 263 -30.46 5.05 4.93
N VAL A 264 -29.47 5.47 4.12
CA VAL A 264 -28.07 5.12 4.31
C VAL A 264 -27.52 5.62 5.66
N GLU A 265 -28.03 6.76 6.16
CA GLU A 265 -27.60 7.32 7.43
C GLU A 265 -28.02 6.44 8.61
N ALA A 266 -29.25 5.89 8.58
CA ALA A 266 -29.73 4.99 9.60
C ALA A 266 -28.90 3.69 9.69
N VAL A 267 -28.49 3.13 8.56
CA VAL A 267 -27.61 1.95 8.51
C VAL A 267 -26.21 2.31 9.02
N ALA A 268 -25.71 3.50 8.71
CA ALA A 268 -24.41 3.96 9.18
C ALA A 268 -24.39 4.11 10.72
N GLU A 269 -25.47 4.59 11.34
CA GLU A 269 -25.62 4.66 12.79
C GLU A 269 -25.70 3.26 13.41
N GLU A 270 -26.48 2.34 12.82
CA GLU A 270 -26.63 0.97 13.33
C GLU A 270 -25.31 0.16 13.26
N LEU A 271 -24.51 0.39 12.22
CA LEU A 271 -23.19 -0.21 12.06
C LEU A 271 -22.08 0.50 12.84
N GLY A 272 -22.40 1.58 13.56
CA GLY A 272 -21.41 2.38 14.31
C GLY A 272 -20.42 3.13 13.42
N ILE A 273 -20.83 3.46 12.19
CA ILE A 273 -20.01 4.11 11.16
C ILE A 273 -20.07 5.65 11.27
N ARG A 274 -21.08 6.17 11.95
CA ARG A 274 -21.23 7.59 12.32
C ARG A 274 -21.64 7.68 13.80
N GLU A 275 -21.00 8.63 14.51
CA GLU A 275 -21.53 9.20 15.74
C GLU A 275 -22.67 10.17 15.45
#